data_69b38fd4dcaafd9aea2ce55bbb36f3d2
#
_entry.id   69b38fd4dcaafd9aea2ce55bbb36f3d2
#
_cell.length_a   1.000
_cell.length_b   1.000
_cell.length_c   1.000
_cell.angle_alpha   90.00
_cell.angle_beta   90.00
_cell.angle_gamma   90.00
#
_symmetry.space_group_name_H-M   'P 1'
#
loop_
_entity.id
_entity.type
_entity.pdbx_description
1 polymer ?
#
loop_
_entity_poly.entity_id
_entity_poly.type
_entity_poly.pdbx_seq_one_letter_code
_entity_poly.pdbx_strand_id
1 'polypeptide(L)'
;RLRCDWSSDVCSSDLLVHNESVGSSFTSPRPFRVNAGAVHCYTLAPDGTTKYLSELETGVEILVLDSKGKARRATIGRCKIEKRPMLMIKAKVGEEVGGIIAQDAETIRFVKPNGHLVSVTHLKKGDSVLVHSKAATGRHFGMEISDEYILEK
;
A
#
# COMPACT_ATOMS: atom_id res chain seq x y z
N ARG A 1 -18.42 -4.94 -5.17
CA ARG A 1 -17.48 -5.45 -6.18
C ARG A 1 -16.65 -4.26 -6.61
N LEU A 2 -15.46 -4.09 -6.06
CA LEU A 2 -14.45 -3.25 -6.70
C LEU A 2 -13.99 -4.04 -7.93
N ARG A 3 -14.30 -3.51 -9.09
CA ARG A 3 -13.52 -3.80 -10.27
C ARG A 3 -12.23 -3.02 -10.11
N CYS A 4 -11.10 -3.69 -10.06
CA CYS A 4 -9.86 -3.15 -10.55
C CYS A 4 -10.01 -3.15 -12.06
N ASP A 5 -10.56 -2.09 -12.61
CA ASP A 5 -10.56 -1.90 -14.05
C ASP A 5 -9.18 -1.39 -14.42
N TRP A 6 -8.54 -2.07 -15.33
CA TRP A 6 -7.17 -1.86 -15.77
C TRP A 6 -6.92 -0.49 -16.43
N SER A 7 -7.96 0.27 -16.64
CA SER A 7 -7.93 1.53 -17.39
C SER A 7 -8.20 2.78 -16.56
N SER A 8 -8.77 2.66 -15.37
CA SER A 8 -9.16 3.83 -14.57
C SER A 8 -8.63 3.82 -13.14
N ASP A 9 -7.66 2.96 -12.84
CA ASP A 9 -7.09 2.91 -11.50
C ASP A 9 -6.09 4.01 -11.27
N VAL A 10 -6.63 5.15 -11.32
CA VAL A 10 -6.12 6.26 -10.58
C VAL A 10 -6.45 6.02 -9.12
N CYS A 11 -5.78 5.07 -8.51
CA CYS A 11 -5.72 5.05 -7.07
C CYS A 11 -4.84 6.23 -6.65
N SER A 12 -5.45 7.41 -6.59
CA SER A 12 -4.80 8.64 -6.16
C SER A 12 -4.39 8.59 -4.69
N SER A 13 -4.70 7.51 -3.99
CA SER A 13 -4.39 7.35 -2.57
C SER A 13 -3.87 5.95 -2.25
N ASP A 14 -2.60 5.89 -1.84
CA ASP A 14 -1.94 4.67 -1.36
C ASP A 14 -2.02 4.61 0.17
N LEU A 15 -2.58 3.53 0.72
CA LEU A 15 -2.58 3.30 2.16
C LEU A 15 -1.19 2.90 2.63
N LEU A 16 -0.72 3.53 3.72
CA LEU A 16 0.58 3.24 4.30
C LEU A 16 0.52 2.03 5.22
N VAL A 17 1.17 0.95 4.82
CA VAL A 17 1.31 -0.26 5.62
C VAL A 17 2.59 -0.16 6.47
N HIS A 18 2.44 -0.37 7.77
CA HIS A 18 3.56 -0.33 8.72
C HIS A 18 4.40 -1.61 8.61
N ASN A 19 5.72 -1.47 8.80
CA ASN A 19 6.59 -2.63 8.92
C ASN A 19 6.28 -3.45 10.20
N GLU A 20 6.77 -4.67 10.29
CA GLU A 20 6.52 -5.56 11.43
C GLU A 20 7.47 -5.26 12.64
N SER A 21 7.82 -3.98 12.88
CA SER A 21 8.69 -3.59 14.00
C SER A 21 8.02 -3.74 15.37
N VAL A 22 6.70 -3.84 15.40
CA VAL A 22 5.94 -4.11 16.62
C VAL A 22 5.52 -5.57 16.61
N GLY A 23 5.98 -6.32 17.58
CA GLY A 23 5.60 -7.70 17.77
C GLY A 23 4.13 -7.87 18.20
N SER A 24 3.71 -9.10 18.36
CA SER A 24 2.46 -9.51 18.98
C SER A 24 2.74 -10.55 20.05
N SER A 25 1.69 -11.03 20.75
CA SER A 25 1.82 -12.12 21.71
C SER A 25 2.42 -13.40 21.10
N PHE A 26 2.35 -13.55 19.77
CA PHE A 26 2.79 -14.76 19.06
C PHE A 26 3.99 -14.51 18.12
N THR A 27 4.41 -13.26 17.94
CA THR A 27 5.41 -12.92 16.92
C THR A 27 6.40 -11.89 17.45
N SER A 28 7.69 -12.21 17.39
CA SER A 28 8.75 -11.25 17.70
C SER A 28 8.80 -10.09 16.69
N PRO A 29 9.24 -8.90 17.09
CA PRO A 29 9.44 -7.76 16.19
C PRO A 29 10.35 -8.09 15.00
N ARG A 30 9.96 -7.64 13.81
CA ARG A 30 10.72 -7.83 12.55
C ARG A 30 10.78 -6.52 11.78
N PRO A 31 11.60 -5.55 12.20
CA PRO A 31 11.60 -4.19 11.63
C PRO A 31 12.05 -4.14 10.16
N PHE A 32 12.67 -5.19 9.66
CA PHE A 32 13.11 -5.34 8.27
C PHE A 32 12.06 -5.97 7.37
N ARG A 33 10.88 -6.33 7.89
CA ARG A 33 9.82 -7.02 7.14
C ARG A 33 8.59 -6.13 7.04
N VAL A 34 7.94 -6.19 5.89
CA VAL A 34 6.60 -5.66 5.65
C VAL A 34 5.77 -6.68 4.87
N ASN A 35 4.51 -6.85 5.24
CA ASN A 35 3.54 -7.55 4.42
C ASN A 35 2.83 -6.50 3.56
N ALA A 36 3.24 -6.43 2.31
CA ALA A 36 2.88 -5.32 1.43
C ALA A 36 1.46 -5.45 0.83
N GLY A 37 0.84 -6.63 0.89
CA GLY A 37 -0.51 -6.85 0.36
C GLY A 37 -0.60 -7.91 -0.74
N ALA A 38 -1.63 -7.83 -1.58
CA ALA A 38 -1.86 -8.78 -2.66
C ALA A 38 -0.89 -8.54 -3.83
N VAL A 39 -0.54 -9.61 -4.53
CA VAL A 39 0.48 -9.59 -5.61
C VAL A 39 0.15 -8.63 -6.77
N HIS A 40 -1.12 -8.32 -6.99
CA HIS A 40 -1.60 -7.37 -8.00
C HIS A 40 -1.72 -5.94 -7.49
N CYS A 41 -1.44 -5.68 -6.21
CA CYS A 41 -1.20 -4.32 -5.72
C CYS A 41 0.17 -3.85 -6.18
N TYR A 42 0.41 -2.55 -6.13
CA TYR A 42 1.68 -1.96 -6.57
C TYR A 42 2.30 -1.10 -5.48
N THR A 43 3.57 -0.80 -5.64
CA THR A 43 4.34 0.11 -4.80
C THR A 43 5.07 1.13 -5.65
N LEU A 44 5.38 2.28 -5.05
CA LEU A 44 6.14 3.35 -5.68
C LEU A 44 7.64 3.05 -5.63
N ALA A 45 8.31 3.16 -6.78
CA ALA A 45 9.75 3.08 -6.91
C ALA A 45 10.42 4.46 -6.74
N PRO A 46 11.72 4.51 -6.44
CA PRO A 46 12.44 5.78 -6.22
C PRO A 46 12.52 6.73 -7.41
N ASP A 47 12.32 6.23 -8.61
CA ASP A 47 12.29 6.97 -9.87
C ASP A 47 10.90 7.55 -10.20
N GLY A 48 9.90 7.33 -9.30
CA GLY A 48 8.52 7.77 -9.48
C GLY A 48 7.65 6.79 -10.27
N THR A 49 8.21 5.70 -10.78
CA THR A 49 7.43 4.63 -11.42
C THR A 49 6.73 3.76 -10.38
N THR A 50 5.76 2.96 -10.83
CA THR A 50 5.13 1.93 -10.00
C THR A 50 5.54 0.54 -10.47
N LYS A 51 5.63 -0.39 -9.51
CA LYS A 51 5.84 -1.81 -9.76
C LYS A 51 4.77 -2.62 -9.05
N TYR A 52 4.23 -3.64 -9.72
CA TYR A 52 3.39 -4.62 -9.04
C TYR A 52 4.18 -5.37 -7.97
N LEU A 53 3.53 -5.75 -6.88
CA LEU A 53 4.19 -6.54 -5.83
C LEU A 53 4.69 -7.89 -6.36
N SER A 54 4.03 -8.44 -7.40
CA SER A 54 4.49 -9.66 -8.09
C SER A 54 5.79 -9.51 -8.88
N GLU A 55 6.18 -8.28 -9.24
CA GLU A 55 7.40 -7.97 -10.00
C GLU A 55 8.59 -7.67 -9.09
N LEU A 56 8.35 -7.60 -7.77
CA LEU A 56 9.40 -7.30 -6.81
C LEU A 56 10.27 -8.53 -6.57
N GLU A 57 11.58 -8.31 -6.64
CA GLU A 57 12.59 -9.33 -6.38
C GLU A 57 13.75 -8.76 -5.57
N THR A 58 14.68 -9.59 -5.17
CA THR A 58 15.91 -9.20 -4.48
C THR A 58 16.70 -8.20 -5.32
N GLY A 59 17.15 -7.11 -4.70
CA GLY A 59 17.91 -6.05 -5.33
C GLY A 59 17.06 -4.87 -5.85
N VAL A 60 15.75 -5.02 -5.97
CA VAL A 60 14.86 -3.92 -6.38
C VAL A 60 14.81 -2.87 -5.28
N GLU A 61 14.87 -1.59 -5.67
CA GLU A 61 14.69 -0.46 -4.76
C GLU A 61 13.22 -0.04 -4.69
N ILE A 62 12.77 0.26 -3.47
CA ILE A 62 11.44 0.79 -3.16
C ILE A 62 11.56 2.04 -2.29
N LEU A 63 10.48 2.81 -2.20
CA LEU A 63 10.36 3.92 -1.26
C LEU A 63 9.76 3.44 0.07
N VAL A 64 10.38 3.87 1.15
CA VAL A 64 9.89 3.69 2.51
C VAL A 64 9.70 5.06 3.13
N LEU A 65 8.53 5.29 3.73
CA LEU A 65 8.18 6.55 4.38
C LEU A 65 8.31 6.43 5.90
N ASP A 66 8.81 7.47 6.55
CA ASP A 66 8.70 7.62 7.99
C ASP A 66 7.34 8.25 8.39
N SER A 67 7.06 8.33 9.69
CA SER A 67 5.83 8.90 10.22
C SER A 67 5.63 10.39 9.92
N LYS A 68 6.66 11.08 9.43
CA LYS A 68 6.63 12.49 9.02
C LYS A 68 6.50 12.65 7.50
N GLY A 69 6.35 11.54 6.78
CA GLY A 69 6.26 11.52 5.32
C GLY A 69 7.60 11.66 4.60
N LYS A 70 8.74 11.63 5.32
CA LYS A 70 10.06 11.65 4.68
C LYS A 70 10.34 10.32 4.02
N ALA A 71 10.57 10.36 2.71
CA ALA A 71 10.91 9.18 1.93
C ALA A 71 12.40 8.84 2.01
N ARG A 72 12.71 7.55 1.99
CA ARG A 72 14.05 7.01 1.80
C ARG A 72 14.00 5.80 0.88
N ARG A 73 15.09 5.52 0.18
CA ARG A 73 15.25 4.30 -0.59
C ARG A 73 15.55 3.12 0.34
N ALA A 74 15.03 1.96 -0.01
CA ALA A 74 15.36 0.70 0.63
C ALA A 74 15.47 -0.39 -0.43
N THR A 75 16.48 -1.24 -0.33
CA THR A 75 16.70 -2.36 -1.24
C THR A 75 16.03 -3.61 -0.68
N ILE A 76 15.30 -4.31 -1.51
CA ILE A 76 14.65 -5.57 -1.15
C ILE A 76 15.70 -6.67 -1.05
N GLY A 77 15.84 -7.26 0.13
CA GLY A 77 16.73 -8.41 0.35
C GLY A 77 16.07 -9.75 0.03
N ARG A 78 14.75 -9.85 0.16
CA ARG A 78 13.99 -11.07 -0.13
C ARG A 78 12.52 -10.75 -0.32
N CYS A 79 11.91 -11.32 -1.37
CA CYS A 79 10.46 -11.38 -1.54
C CYS A 79 9.93 -12.78 -1.24
N LYS A 80 8.73 -12.87 -0.69
CA LYS A 80 8.03 -14.09 -0.42
C LYS A 80 6.56 -13.95 -0.81
N ILE A 81 6.06 -14.85 -1.64
CA ILE A 81 4.65 -14.91 -2.06
C ILE A 81 4.02 -16.15 -1.41
N GLU A 82 2.92 -15.96 -0.72
CA GLU A 82 2.18 -17.03 -0.03
C GLU A 82 0.66 -16.85 -0.24
N LYS A 83 -0.05 -17.96 -0.28
CA LYS A 83 -1.53 -17.94 -0.23
C LYS A 83 -1.97 -17.71 1.21
N ARG A 84 -2.73 -16.64 1.43
CA ARG A 84 -3.24 -16.25 2.75
C ARG A 84 -4.67 -15.71 2.65
N PRO A 85 -5.48 -15.79 3.70
CA PRO A 85 -6.72 -15.04 3.79
C PRO A 85 -6.44 -13.54 3.67
N MET A 86 -7.24 -12.84 2.87
CA MET A 86 -7.05 -11.41 2.58
C MET A 86 -8.32 -10.64 2.89
N LEU A 87 -8.15 -9.39 3.32
CA LEU A 87 -9.22 -8.42 3.55
C LEU A 87 -9.05 -7.26 2.58
N MET A 88 -10.16 -6.80 2.01
CA MET A 88 -10.21 -5.56 1.25
C MET A 88 -10.57 -4.41 2.19
N ILE A 89 -9.68 -3.45 2.32
CA ILE A 89 -9.87 -2.23 3.11
C ILE A 89 -10.06 -1.07 2.16
N LYS A 90 -11.16 -0.31 2.34
CA LYS A 90 -11.45 0.90 1.60
C LYS A 90 -11.27 2.11 2.50
N ALA A 91 -10.60 3.13 2.01
CA ALA A 91 -10.46 4.43 2.66
C ALA A 91 -10.99 5.53 1.75
N LYS A 92 -11.64 6.54 2.34
CA LYS A 92 -12.11 7.72 1.64
C LYS A 92 -11.21 8.92 1.96
N VAL A 93 -10.77 9.64 0.91
CA VAL A 93 -10.00 10.88 1.02
C VAL A 93 -10.73 11.94 0.21
N GLY A 94 -11.38 12.90 0.88
CA GLY A 94 -12.30 13.82 0.20
C GLY A 94 -13.44 13.06 -0.47
N GLU A 95 -13.57 13.18 -1.79
CA GLU A 95 -14.56 12.42 -2.58
C GLU A 95 -14.00 11.12 -3.19
N GLU A 96 -12.69 10.92 -3.11
CA GLU A 96 -12.03 9.76 -3.69
C GLU A 96 -12.05 8.56 -2.72
N VAL A 97 -12.15 7.36 -3.28
CA VAL A 97 -12.13 6.11 -2.55
C VAL A 97 -10.97 5.25 -3.05
N GLY A 98 -9.93 5.13 -2.23
CA GLY A 98 -8.84 4.20 -2.46
C GLY A 98 -9.02 2.91 -1.68
N GLY A 99 -8.21 1.91 -1.97
CA GLY A 99 -8.26 0.65 -1.25
C GLY A 99 -6.97 -0.15 -1.33
N ILE A 100 -6.83 -1.06 -0.37
CA ILE A 100 -5.73 -2.02 -0.34
C ILE A 100 -6.29 -3.41 -0.01
N ILE A 101 -5.68 -4.43 -0.58
CA ILE A 101 -5.93 -5.82 -0.21
C ILE A 101 -4.76 -6.27 0.67
N ALA A 102 -5.02 -6.42 1.96
CA ALA A 102 -4.04 -6.79 2.96
C ALA A 102 -4.33 -8.18 3.55
N GLN A 103 -3.31 -8.86 4.05
CA GLN A 103 -3.50 -10.14 4.73
C GLN A 103 -4.33 -9.95 6.00
N ASP A 104 -5.28 -10.86 6.24
CA ASP A 104 -6.02 -10.94 7.51
C ASP A 104 -5.11 -11.51 8.59
N ALA A 105 -4.32 -10.63 9.21
CA ALA A 105 -3.39 -11.00 10.27
C ALA A 105 -3.13 -9.83 11.23
N GLU A 106 -3.00 -10.13 12.51
CA GLU A 106 -2.80 -9.15 13.58
C GLU A 106 -1.51 -8.30 13.41
N THR A 107 -0.50 -8.86 12.76
CA THR A 107 0.78 -8.19 12.53
C THR A 107 0.72 -7.13 11.43
N ILE A 108 -0.32 -7.13 10.61
CA ILE A 108 -0.52 -6.11 9.56
C ILE A 108 -1.17 -4.89 10.20
N ARG A 109 -0.48 -3.76 10.11
CA ARG A 109 -0.90 -2.52 10.80
C ARG A 109 -0.87 -1.33 9.87
N PHE A 110 -1.84 -0.44 10.08
CA PHE A 110 -1.87 0.89 9.49
C PHE A 110 -1.50 1.95 10.53
N VAL A 111 -1.03 3.08 10.04
CA VAL A 111 -0.65 4.22 10.89
C VAL A 111 -1.81 5.20 10.98
N LYS A 112 -2.25 5.52 12.18
CA LYS A 112 -3.25 6.57 12.45
C LYS A 112 -2.62 7.97 12.40
N PRO A 113 -3.39 9.06 12.22
CA PRO A 113 -2.87 10.42 12.18
C PRO A 113 -2.08 10.84 13.42
N ASN A 114 -2.37 10.26 14.58
CA ASN A 114 -1.66 10.50 15.84
C ASN A 114 -0.37 9.66 16.00
N GLY A 115 0.03 8.92 14.96
CA GLY A 115 1.19 8.02 14.96
C GLY A 115 0.95 6.65 15.61
N HIS A 116 -0.22 6.41 16.20
CA HIS A 116 -0.55 5.09 16.74
C HIS A 116 -0.82 4.09 15.63
N LEU A 117 -0.61 2.82 15.92
CA LEU A 117 -0.85 1.73 14.99
C LEU A 117 -2.19 1.06 15.27
N VAL A 118 -2.85 0.66 14.21
CA VAL A 118 -4.06 -0.17 14.28
C VAL A 118 -3.86 -1.42 13.43
N SER A 119 -4.09 -2.60 14.02
CA SER A 119 -4.07 -3.86 13.26
C SER A 119 -5.25 -3.91 12.29
N VAL A 120 -5.04 -4.53 11.13
CA VAL A 120 -6.11 -4.79 10.15
C VAL A 120 -7.29 -5.53 10.77
N THR A 121 -7.04 -6.45 11.70
CA THR A 121 -8.07 -7.23 12.41
C THR A 121 -8.88 -6.41 13.43
N HIS A 122 -8.37 -5.25 13.85
CA HIS A 122 -9.03 -4.34 14.78
C HIS A 122 -9.53 -3.05 14.12
N LEU A 123 -9.29 -2.89 12.82
CA LEU A 123 -9.73 -1.73 12.06
C LEU A 123 -11.26 -1.70 12.00
N LYS A 124 -11.86 -0.53 12.28
CA LYS A 124 -13.30 -0.32 12.28
C LYS A 124 -13.69 0.75 11.25
N LYS A 125 -14.92 0.66 10.77
CA LYS A 125 -15.50 1.72 9.94
C LYS A 125 -15.48 3.05 10.71
N GLY A 126 -14.90 4.07 10.09
CA GLY A 126 -14.71 5.40 10.69
C GLY A 126 -13.33 5.62 11.31
N ASP A 127 -12.49 4.60 11.40
CA ASP A 127 -11.08 4.80 11.75
C ASP A 127 -10.37 5.62 10.66
N SER A 128 -9.52 6.54 11.10
CA SER A 128 -8.67 7.32 10.20
C SER A 128 -7.27 6.70 10.14
N VAL A 129 -6.73 6.55 8.92
CA VAL A 129 -5.38 6.05 8.65
C VAL A 129 -4.64 6.98 7.72
N LEU A 130 -3.32 6.98 7.80
CA LEU A 130 -2.48 7.77 6.89
C LEU A 130 -2.51 7.15 5.50
N VAL A 131 -2.66 8.01 4.51
CA VAL A 131 -2.58 7.67 3.09
C VAL A 131 -1.61 8.63 2.39
N HIS A 132 -0.98 8.18 1.34
CA HIS A 132 -0.32 9.05 0.38
C HIS A 132 -1.34 9.36 -0.71
N SER A 133 -1.66 10.62 -0.89
CA SER A 133 -2.58 11.08 -1.94
C SER A 133 -1.83 11.95 -2.93
N LYS A 134 -2.00 11.69 -4.21
CA LYS A 134 -1.50 12.50 -5.31
C LYS A 134 -2.67 12.79 -6.25
N ALA A 135 -2.64 13.95 -6.93
CA ALA A 135 -3.62 14.25 -7.97
C ALA A 135 -3.68 13.10 -8.97
N ALA A 136 -4.91 12.75 -9.34
CA ALA A 136 -5.18 11.64 -10.23
C ALA A 136 -4.57 11.88 -11.62
N THR A 137 -3.61 11.06 -11.98
CA THR A 137 -3.05 11.02 -13.34
C THR A 137 -3.01 9.57 -13.78
N GLY A 138 -3.40 9.28 -15.02
CA GLY A 138 -3.29 7.94 -15.59
C GLY A 138 -1.86 7.42 -15.51
N ARG A 139 -1.68 6.12 -15.50
CA ARG A 139 -0.36 5.48 -15.54
C ARG A 139 -0.33 4.44 -16.64
N HIS A 140 0.75 4.47 -17.43
CA HIS A 140 0.99 3.49 -18.48
C HIS A 140 2.39 2.89 -18.33
N PHE A 141 2.49 1.56 -18.24
CA PHE A 141 3.74 0.86 -17.90
C PHE A 141 4.44 1.39 -16.65
N GLY A 142 3.68 1.74 -15.60
CA GLY A 142 4.21 2.29 -14.35
C GLY A 142 4.61 3.76 -14.39
N MET A 143 4.57 4.42 -15.55
CA MET A 143 4.87 5.84 -15.73
C MET A 143 3.61 6.69 -15.67
N GLU A 144 3.75 7.89 -15.13
CA GLU A 144 2.68 8.88 -15.05
C GLU A 144 2.40 9.50 -16.42
N ILE A 145 1.11 9.62 -16.79
CA ILE A 145 0.64 10.27 -18.02
C ILE A 145 -0.14 11.52 -17.61
N SER A 146 0.27 12.67 -18.14
CA SER A 146 -0.28 13.98 -17.73
C SER A 146 -1.59 14.37 -18.41
N ASP A 147 -1.97 13.76 -19.55
CA ASP A 147 -3.03 14.25 -20.44
C ASP A 147 -4.01 13.16 -20.90
N GLU A 148 -4.27 12.14 -20.10
CA GLU A 148 -5.21 11.09 -20.46
C GLU A 148 -6.58 11.32 -19.80
N TYR A 149 -7.63 11.40 -20.60
CA TYR A 149 -9.03 11.40 -20.15
C TYR A 149 -9.69 10.09 -20.55
N ILE A 150 -10.03 9.28 -19.57
CA ILE A 150 -10.73 8.01 -19.78
C ILE A 150 -12.12 8.13 -19.19
N LEU A 151 -13.14 7.90 -20.02
CA LEU A 151 -14.55 7.82 -19.62
C LEU A 151 -15.07 6.41 -19.89
N GLU A 152 -15.32 5.65 -18.84
CA GLU A 152 -16.08 4.41 -18.92
C GLU A 152 -17.53 4.62 -18.50
N LYS A 153 -18.47 4.02 -19.23
CA LYS A 153 -19.92 4.05 -18.95
C LYS A 153 -20.43 2.68 -18.53
#